data_44b8474b347776217aae540c36d27f5d
#
_entry.id   44b8474b347776217aae540c36d27f5d
#
_cell.length_a   1.000
_cell.length_b   1.000
_cell.length_c   1.000
_cell.angle_alpha   90.00
_cell.angle_beta   90.00
_cell.angle_gamma   90.00
#
_symmetry.space_group_name_H-M   'P 1'
#
loop_
_entity.id
_entity.type
_entity.pdbx_description
1 polymer ?
#
loop_
_entity_poly.entity_id
_entity_poly.type
_entity_poly.pdbx_seq_one_letter_code
_entity_poly.pdbx_strand_id
1 'polypeptide(L)'
;FLGAYGKLCSMLCERGCADKFAFAISETALFDDNCFARAATAGRQGELPENVVSAVKTDCDAILTAAKLTSDEVLEAYTYADEIKELIPILPKWQTGKCAPCFDGFDGSLDKLSAYYKENGCGMFARYKAFIWRDGDIQPVEHPDKIDMDTFTGYERQRSQVVNNTLSFIQGKSC
;
A
#
# COMPACT_ATOMS: atom_id res chain seq x y z
N PHE A 1 -18.33 -16.16 11.65
CA PHE A 1 -18.39 -15.49 10.34
C PHE A 1 -18.77 -14.01 10.50
N LEU A 2 -19.97 -13.66 11.04
CA LEU A 2 -20.45 -12.28 11.12
C LEU A 2 -19.47 -11.33 11.83
N GLY A 3 -18.81 -11.79 12.90
CA GLY A 3 -17.79 -10.99 13.58
C GLY A 3 -16.57 -10.65 12.70
N ALA A 4 -16.10 -11.62 11.89
CA ALA A 4 -15.00 -11.39 10.96
C ALA A 4 -15.44 -10.48 9.80
N TYR A 5 -16.65 -10.67 9.29
CA TYR A 5 -17.24 -9.83 8.25
C TYR A 5 -17.39 -8.37 8.73
N GLY A 6 -17.96 -8.17 9.91
CA GLY A 6 -18.11 -6.83 10.50
C GLY A 6 -16.76 -6.16 10.75
N LYS A 7 -15.75 -6.91 11.22
CA LYS A 7 -14.37 -6.39 11.37
C LYS A 7 -13.77 -5.95 10.04
N LEU A 8 -13.95 -6.74 8.97
CA LEU A 8 -13.49 -6.36 7.64
C LEU A 8 -14.16 -5.06 7.17
N CYS A 9 -15.48 -4.96 7.30
CA CYS A 9 -16.20 -3.73 6.94
C CYS A 9 -15.71 -2.50 7.74
N SER A 10 -15.47 -2.66 9.04
CA SER A 10 -14.91 -1.61 9.89
C SER A 10 -13.54 -1.16 9.39
N MET A 11 -12.64 -2.11 9.11
CA MET A 11 -11.30 -1.80 8.58
C MET A 11 -11.35 -1.07 7.23
N LEU A 12 -12.28 -1.43 6.35
CA LEU A 12 -12.48 -0.73 5.07
C LEU A 12 -12.97 0.70 5.29
N CYS A 13 -13.90 0.90 6.21
CA CYS A 13 -14.40 2.23 6.57
C CYS A 13 -13.31 3.12 7.17
N GLU A 14 -12.54 2.61 8.13
CA GLU A 14 -11.43 3.33 8.77
C GLU A 14 -10.37 3.78 7.77
N ARG A 15 -10.16 3.00 6.70
CA ARG A 15 -9.22 3.33 5.61
C ARG A 15 -9.83 4.22 4.52
N GLY A 16 -11.08 4.63 4.64
CA GLY A 16 -11.78 5.36 3.57
C GLY A 16 -12.00 4.56 2.29
N CYS A 17 -12.01 3.23 2.42
CA CYS A 17 -12.14 2.27 1.31
C CYS A 17 -13.42 1.44 1.42
N ALA A 18 -14.46 1.92 2.08
CA ALA A 18 -15.70 1.19 2.33
C ALA A 18 -16.35 0.59 1.07
N ASP A 19 -16.17 1.24 -0.08
CA ASP A 19 -16.65 0.85 -1.39
C ASP A 19 -15.54 0.39 -2.37
N LYS A 20 -14.29 0.25 -1.91
CA LYS A 20 -13.12 0.01 -2.76
C LYS A 20 -12.31 -1.20 -2.30
N PHE A 21 -12.98 -2.33 -2.15
CA PHE A 21 -12.35 -3.54 -1.61
C PHE A 21 -11.11 -3.97 -2.41
N ALA A 22 -11.19 -4.00 -3.74
CA ALA A 22 -10.07 -4.37 -4.61
C ALA A 22 -8.85 -3.45 -4.41
N PHE A 23 -9.09 -2.14 -4.27
CA PHE A 23 -8.04 -1.18 -3.97
C PHE A 23 -7.42 -1.43 -2.60
N ALA A 24 -8.23 -1.62 -1.56
CA ALA A 24 -7.76 -1.81 -0.19
C ALA A 24 -6.87 -3.05 -0.04
N ILE A 25 -7.25 -4.19 -0.67
CA ILE A 25 -6.48 -5.43 -0.58
C ILE A 25 -5.17 -5.32 -1.38
N SER A 26 -5.20 -4.78 -2.58
CA SER A 26 -4.02 -4.63 -3.43
C SER A 26 -3.06 -3.55 -2.92
N GLU A 27 -3.58 -2.47 -2.33
CA GLU A 27 -2.76 -1.45 -1.68
C GLU A 27 -2.04 -2.01 -0.45
N THR A 28 -2.70 -2.86 0.34
CA THR A 28 -2.07 -3.52 1.50
C THR A 28 -0.86 -4.35 1.07
N ALA A 29 -0.98 -5.10 -0.02
CA ALA A 29 0.11 -5.88 -0.58
C ALA A 29 1.22 -4.98 -1.19
N LEU A 30 0.83 -3.87 -1.83
CA LEU A 30 1.78 -2.93 -2.43
C LEU A 30 2.69 -2.29 -1.38
N PHE A 31 2.17 -2.01 -0.19
CA PHE A 31 2.93 -1.40 0.90
C PHE A 31 3.53 -2.42 1.89
N ASP A 32 3.55 -3.69 1.51
CA ASP A 32 4.22 -4.71 2.32
C ASP A 32 5.75 -4.56 2.22
N ASP A 33 6.44 -4.83 3.34
CA ASP A 33 7.90 -4.80 3.43
C ASP A 33 8.48 -6.22 3.39
N ASN A 34 8.36 -6.86 2.24
CA ASN A 34 8.85 -8.22 2.01
C ASN A 34 10.20 -8.25 1.27
N CYS A 35 10.78 -9.45 1.13
CA CYS A 35 12.09 -9.64 0.51
C CYS A 35 12.13 -9.19 -0.96
N PHE A 36 11.05 -9.39 -1.72
CA PHE A 36 10.95 -8.97 -3.10
C PHE A 36 10.90 -7.43 -3.20
N ALA A 37 10.05 -6.78 -2.40
CA ALA A 37 9.92 -5.33 -2.37
C ALA A 37 11.26 -4.65 -2.05
N ARG A 38 11.99 -5.16 -1.02
CA ARG A 38 13.33 -4.67 -0.67
C ARG A 38 14.36 -4.88 -1.76
N ALA A 39 14.39 -6.05 -2.39
CA ALA A 39 15.30 -6.34 -3.48
C ALA A 39 15.01 -5.45 -4.71
N ALA A 40 13.75 -5.26 -5.06
CA ALA A 40 13.33 -4.40 -6.16
C ALA A 40 13.68 -2.92 -5.90
N THR A 41 13.45 -2.43 -4.67
CA THR A 41 13.87 -1.07 -4.26
C THR A 41 15.38 -0.86 -4.44
N ALA A 42 16.18 -1.90 -4.12
CA ALA A 42 17.63 -1.86 -4.30
C ALA A 42 18.10 -2.16 -5.75
N GLY A 43 17.17 -2.43 -6.68
CA GLY A 43 17.49 -2.82 -8.06
C GLY A 43 18.12 -4.22 -8.19
N ARG A 44 17.96 -5.08 -7.19
CA ARG A 44 18.55 -6.42 -7.08
C ARG A 44 17.53 -7.56 -7.19
N GLN A 45 16.33 -7.31 -7.73
CA GLN A 45 15.29 -8.33 -7.88
C GLN A 45 15.73 -9.52 -8.74
N GLY A 46 16.66 -9.31 -9.68
CA GLY A 46 17.25 -10.38 -10.49
C GLY A 46 18.18 -11.34 -9.76
N GLU A 47 18.59 -11.01 -8.52
CA GLU A 47 19.41 -11.86 -7.66
C GLU A 47 18.57 -12.82 -6.81
N LEU A 48 17.24 -12.64 -6.79
CA LEU A 48 16.35 -13.48 -5.99
C LEU A 48 16.25 -14.89 -6.56
N PRO A 49 16.19 -15.91 -5.69
CA PRO A 49 15.95 -17.28 -6.10
C PRO A 49 14.63 -17.43 -6.87
N GLU A 50 14.61 -18.32 -7.88
CA GLU A 50 13.44 -18.53 -8.74
C GLU A 50 12.17 -18.93 -7.96
N ASN A 51 12.33 -19.73 -6.90
CA ASN A 51 11.21 -20.11 -6.04
C ASN A 51 10.59 -18.91 -5.29
N VAL A 52 11.39 -17.91 -4.92
CA VAL A 52 10.89 -16.65 -4.31
C VAL A 52 10.11 -15.85 -5.34
N VAL A 53 10.65 -15.69 -6.54
CA VAL A 53 9.97 -14.98 -7.65
C VAL A 53 8.64 -15.65 -8.01
N SER A 54 8.65 -17.01 -8.06
CA SER A 54 7.43 -17.80 -8.31
C SER A 54 6.40 -17.64 -7.20
N ALA A 55 6.82 -17.63 -5.94
CA ALA A 55 5.92 -17.37 -4.82
C ALA A 55 5.25 -15.99 -4.92
N VAL A 56 6.03 -14.94 -5.21
CA VAL A 56 5.48 -13.59 -5.38
C VAL A 56 4.45 -13.51 -6.50
N LYS A 57 4.67 -14.20 -7.63
CA LYS A 57 3.67 -14.30 -8.70
C LYS A 57 2.37 -14.94 -8.21
N THR A 58 2.50 -16.07 -7.49
CA THR A 58 1.35 -16.78 -6.91
C THR A 58 0.59 -15.88 -5.94
N ASP A 59 1.28 -15.14 -5.10
CA ASP A 59 0.67 -14.19 -4.16
C ASP A 59 -0.05 -13.05 -4.91
N CYS A 60 0.53 -12.51 -5.97
CA CYS A 60 -0.12 -11.50 -6.81
C CYS A 60 -1.41 -12.05 -7.44
N ASP A 61 -1.40 -13.28 -7.96
CA ASP A 61 -2.57 -13.93 -8.54
C ASP A 61 -3.66 -14.19 -7.48
N ALA A 62 -3.27 -14.58 -6.26
CA ALA A 62 -4.19 -14.75 -5.14
C ALA A 62 -4.84 -13.43 -4.72
N ILE A 63 -4.05 -12.35 -4.63
CA ILE A 63 -4.54 -10.99 -4.33
C ILE A 63 -5.56 -10.54 -5.38
N LEU A 64 -5.24 -10.73 -6.67
CA LEU A 64 -6.14 -10.36 -7.76
C LEU A 64 -7.42 -11.20 -7.78
N THR A 65 -7.32 -12.47 -7.41
CA THR A 65 -8.48 -13.34 -7.26
C THR A 65 -9.37 -12.88 -6.10
N ALA A 66 -8.77 -12.59 -4.95
CA ALA A 66 -9.49 -12.07 -3.80
C ALA A 66 -10.11 -10.68 -4.07
N ALA A 67 -9.42 -9.83 -4.82
CA ALA A 67 -9.89 -8.50 -5.17
C ALA A 67 -11.17 -8.49 -6.05
N LYS A 68 -11.48 -9.59 -6.70
CA LYS A 68 -12.72 -9.75 -7.50
C LYS A 68 -13.94 -10.15 -6.65
N LEU A 69 -13.74 -10.58 -5.41
CA LEU A 69 -14.83 -11.02 -4.55
C LEU A 69 -15.77 -9.87 -4.21
N THR A 70 -17.04 -10.08 -4.44
CA THR A 70 -18.11 -9.20 -3.97
C THR A 70 -18.56 -9.58 -2.58
N SER A 71 -19.13 -8.63 -1.84
CA SER A 71 -19.76 -8.92 -0.56
C SER A 71 -20.88 -9.94 -0.67
N ASP A 72 -21.64 -9.91 -1.78
CA ASP A 72 -22.76 -10.85 -2.00
C ASP A 72 -22.23 -12.27 -2.18
N GLU A 73 -21.20 -12.51 -2.99
CA GLU A 73 -20.58 -13.83 -3.14
C GLU A 73 -20.05 -14.37 -1.81
N VAL A 74 -19.43 -13.51 -0.98
CA VAL A 74 -18.93 -13.91 0.34
C VAL A 74 -20.07 -14.25 1.29
N LEU A 75 -21.16 -13.48 1.25
CA LEU A 75 -22.35 -13.73 2.07
C LEU A 75 -23.10 -14.98 1.62
N GLU A 76 -23.27 -15.22 0.32
CA GLU A 76 -23.95 -16.39 -0.24
C GLU A 76 -23.17 -17.69 -0.03
N ALA A 77 -21.83 -17.63 -0.02
CA ALA A 77 -20.98 -18.79 0.23
C ALA A 77 -21.09 -19.36 1.64
N TYR A 78 -21.68 -18.63 2.58
CA TYR A 78 -21.80 -19.06 3.97
C TYR A 78 -23.20 -19.52 4.31
N THR A 79 -23.31 -20.70 4.95
CA THR A 79 -24.58 -21.23 5.41
C THR A 79 -24.93 -20.64 6.78
N TYR A 80 -26.03 -19.91 6.85
CA TYR A 80 -26.52 -19.27 8.06
C TYR A 80 -27.60 -20.10 8.76
N ALA A 81 -27.66 -20.00 10.10
CA ALA A 81 -28.83 -20.36 10.84
C ALA A 81 -30.02 -19.45 10.44
N ASP A 82 -31.24 -19.98 10.50
CA ASP A 82 -32.41 -19.24 10.00
C ASP A 82 -32.61 -17.90 10.71
N GLU A 83 -32.29 -17.84 12.01
CA GLU A 83 -32.38 -16.61 12.81
C GLU A 83 -31.47 -15.49 12.33
N ILE A 84 -30.38 -15.83 11.60
CA ILE A 84 -29.40 -14.87 11.13
C ILE A 84 -29.70 -14.43 9.69
N LYS A 85 -30.43 -15.19 8.92
CA LYS A 85 -30.76 -14.91 7.51
C LYS A 85 -31.43 -13.56 7.32
N GLU A 86 -32.26 -13.15 8.27
CA GLU A 86 -32.96 -11.87 8.24
C GLU A 86 -32.00 -10.66 8.38
N LEU A 87 -30.82 -10.87 8.95
CA LEU A 87 -29.80 -9.82 9.13
C LEU A 87 -28.96 -9.59 7.88
N ILE A 88 -28.83 -10.58 6.99
CA ILE A 88 -27.94 -10.51 5.81
C ILE A 88 -28.26 -9.32 4.90
N PRO A 89 -29.53 -8.99 4.60
CA PRO A 89 -29.86 -7.86 3.72
C PRO A 89 -29.45 -6.50 4.24
N ILE A 90 -29.27 -6.35 5.57
CA ILE A 90 -28.92 -5.08 6.22
C ILE A 90 -27.43 -4.97 6.52
N LEU A 91 -26.62 -6.00 6.24
CA LEU A 91 -25.17 -5.94 6.42
C LEU A 91 -24.53 -4.95 5.43
N PRO A 92 -23.46 -4.25 5.84
CA PRO A 92 -22.69 -3.41 4.93
C PRO A 92 -22.19 -4.20 3.74
N LYS A 93 -22.19 -3.59 2.56
CA LYS A 93 -21.70 -4.23 1.33
C LYS A 93 -20.58 -3.39 0.74
N TRP A 94 -19.59 -4.05 0.15
CA TRP A 94 -18.57 -3.40 -0.65
C TRP A 94 -18.74 -3.72 -2.14
N GLN A 95 -18.14 -2.87 -2.97
CA GLN A 95 -17.98 -3.11 -4.42
C GLN A 95 -16.53 -3.49 -4.70
N THR A 96 -16.29 -4.22 -5.79
CA THR A 96 -14.94 -4.64 -6.16
C THR A 96 -14.05 -3.46 -6.54
N GLY A 97 -14.44 -2.67 -7.53
CA GLY A 97 -13.67 -1.52 -7.99
C GLY A 97 -12.36 -1.89 -8.69
N LYS A 98 -11.47 -0.88 -8.84
CA LYS A 98 -10.14 -1.05 -9.41
C LYS A 98 -9.12 -1.38 -8.34
N CYS A 99 -8.13 -2.18 -8.70
CA CYS A 99 -6.95 -2.43 -7.86
C CYS A 99 -6.04 -1.19 -7.78
N ALA A 100 -5.06 -1.25 -6.86
CA ALA A 100 -3.95 -0.29 -6.85
C ALA A 100 -3.17 -0.33 -8.18
N PRO A 101 -2.54 0.78 -8.62
CA PRO A 101 -2.01 0.93 -9.98
C PRO A 101 -1.11 -0.19 -10.49
N CYS A 102 -0.28 -0.78 -9.61
CA CYS A 102 0.61 -1.88 -10.01
C CYS A 102 -0.10 -3.21 -10.24
N PHE A 103 -1.32 -3.36 -9.72
CA PHE A 103 -2.13 -4.56 -9.86
C PHE A 103 -3.22 -4.41 -10.92
N ASP A 104 -3.50 -3.19 -11.37
CA ASP A 104 -4.48 -2.94 -12.43
C ASP A 104 -3.90 -3.43 -13.76
N GLY A 105 -4.56 -4.42 -14.37
CA GLY A 105 -4.08 -5.08 -15.58
C GLY A 105 -2.80 -5.89 -15.42
N PHE A 106 -2.61 -6.52 -14.26
CA PHE A 106 -1.50 -7.43 -14.01
C PHE A 106 -1.55 -8.61 -15.00
N ASP A 107 -0.44 -8.85 -15.67
CA ASP A 107 -0.28 -9.84 -16.75
C ASP A 107 0.64 -11.02 -16.36
N GLY A 108 0.93 -11.17 -15.07
CA GLY A 108 1.89 -12.17 -14.56
C GLY A 108 3.34 -11.69 -14.56
N SER A 109 3.64 -10.49 -15.11
CA SER A 109 4.97 -9.88 -15.02
C SER A 109 5.12 -9.08 -13.73
N LEU A 110 6.26 -9.25 -13.07
CA LEU A 110 6.64 -8.45 -11.89
C LEU A 110 7.34 -7.14 -12.26
N ASP A 111 7.47 -6.80 -13.53
CA ASP A 111 8.23 -5.63 -13.98
C ASP A 111 7.59 -4.32 -13.50
N LYS A 112 6.26 -4.20 -13.60
CA LYS A 112 5.53 -3.03 -13.09
C LYS A 112 5.70 -2.86 -11.58
N LEU A 113 5.63 -3.97 -10.84
CA LEU A 113 5.78 -3.97 -9.39
C LEU A 113 7.22 -3.63 -9.00
N SER A 114 8.22 -4.18 -9.70
CA SER A 114 9.63 -3.86 -9.52
C SER A 114 9.94 -2.39 -9.82
N ALA A 115 9.40 -1.85 -10.91
CA ALA A 115 9.55 -0.45 -11.28
C ALA A 115 8.96 0.47 -10.21
N TYR A 116 7.78 0.13 -9.70
CA TYR A 116 7.14 0.88 -8.62
C TYR A 116 8.01 0.92 -7.36
N TYR A 117 8.52 -0.22 -6.90
CA TYR A 117 9.37 -0.28 -5.72
C TYR A 117 10.71 0.45 -5.90
N LYS A 118 11.28 0.39 -7.09
CA LYS A 118 12.50 1.11 -7.41
C LYS A 118 12.32 2.63 -7.33
N GLU A 119 11.16 3.13 -7.72
CA GLU A 119 10.84 4.56 -7.73
C GLU A 119 10.36 5.08 -6.38
N ASN A 120 9.53 4.30 -5.68
CA ASN A 120 8.79 4.76 -4.49
C ASN A 120 9.32 4.18 -3.18
N GLY A 121 10.20 3.17 -3.21
CA GLY A 121 10.59 2.40 -2.04
C GLY A 121 9.55 1.34 -1.68
N CYS A 122 9.69 0.71 -0.51
CA CYS A 122 8.77 -0.31 0.01
C CYS A 122 8.31 0.03 1.44
N GLY A 123 7.31 -0.70 1.91
CA GLY A 123 6.79 -0.53 3.26
C GLY A 123 6.28 0.87 3.55
N MET A 124 6.59 1.38 4.74
CA MET A 124 6.16 2.71 5.16
C MET A 124 6.75 3.84 4.30
N PHE A 125 7.93 3.65 3.68
CA PHE A 125 8.57 4.66 2.83
C PHE A 125 7.86 4.82 1.49
N ALA A 126 7.24 3.78 0.96
CA ALA A 126 6.38 3.87 -0.21
C ALA A 126 5.04 4.55 0.12
N ARG A 127 4.52 4.32 1.33
CA ARG A 127 3.20 4.79 1.75
C ARG A 127 3.20 6.25 2.19
N TYR A 128 4.20 6.65 2.98
CA TYR A 128 4.28 7.98 3.59
C TYR A 128 5.40 8.81 2.97
N LYS A 129 5.22 10.12 2.93
CA LYS A 129 6.18 11.07 2.34
C LYS A 129 6.87 11.96 3.38
N ALA A 130 6.43 11.89 4.64
CA ALA A 130 7.02 12.63 5.74
C ALA A 130 7.16 11.74 6.97
N PHE A 131 8.23 11.95 7.72
CA PHE A 131 8.59 11.15 8.89
C PHE A 131 9.13 12.05 10.00
N ILE A 132 8.92 11.64 11.23
CA ILE A 132 9.47 12.29 12.42
C ILE A 132 10.34 11.26 13.14
N TRP A 133 11.54 11.68 13.54
CA TRP A 133 12.35 10.92 14.48
C TRP A 133 11.88 11.20 15.91
N ARG A 134 11.38 10.18 16.60
CA ARG A 134 10.90 10.29 17.97
C ARG A 134 11.25 9.02 18.76
N ASP A 135 11.74 9.20 19.97
CA ASP A 135 12.04 8.10 20.90
C ASP A 135 12.97 7.01 20.34
N GLY A 136 13.89 7.42 19.43
CA GLY A 136 14.85 6.50 18.82
C GLY A 136 14.31 5.74 17.60
N ASP A 137 13.13 6.10 17.08
CA ASP A 137 12.49 5.45 15.95
C ASP A 137 11.96 6.46 14.91
N ILE A 138 11.80 6.00 13.66
CA ILE A 138 11.20 6.75 12.57
C ILE A 138 9.69 6.50 12.56
N GLN A 139 8.91 7.55 12.77
CA GLN A 139 7.45 7.50 12.76
C GLN A 139 6.90 8.22 11.53
N PRO A 140 5.96 7.61 10.76
CA PRO A 140 5.35 8.26 9.63
C PRO A 140 4.40 9.39 10.06
N VAL A 141 4.32 10.43 9.24
CA VAL A 141 3.34 11.51 9.39
C VAL A 141 2.22 11.24 8.37
N GLU A 142 1.04 10.90 8.87
CA GLU A 142 -0.10 10.53 8.02
C GLU A 142 -0.64 11.72 7.22
N HIS A 143 -0.66 12.89 7.83
CA HIS A 143 -1.18 14.12 7.23
C HIS A 143 -0.14 15.25 7.33
N PRO A 144 0.93 15.20 6.51
CA PRO A 144 1.92 16.26 6.52
C PRO A 144 1.33 17.56 5.94
N ASP A 145 1.72 18.69 6.53
CA ASP A 145 1.39 19.98 5.96
C ASP A 145 2.02 20.14 4.57
N LYS A 146 1.21 20.58 3.61
CA LYS A 146 1.64 20.84 2.25
C LYS A 146 2.25 22.24 2.14
N ILE A 147 3.37 22.44 2.82
CA ILE A 147 4.09 23.72 2.76
C ILE A 147 5.18 23.59 1.69
N ASP A 148 5.08 24.42 0.65
CA ASP A 148 6.10 24.52 -0.38
C ASP A 148 7.25 25.41 0.11
N MET A 149 8.50 25.03 -0.21
CA MET A 149 9.68 25.83 0.09
C MET A 149 9.58 27.25 -0.49
N ASP A 150 8.86 27.45 -1.58
CA ASP A 150 8.66 28.74 -2.21
C ASP A 150 7.68 29.65 -1.45
N THR A 151 6.88 29.09 -0.53
CA THR A 151 5.95 29.89 0.31
C THR A 151 6.66 30.55 1.50
N PHE A 152 7.87 30.14 1.85
CA PHE A 152 8.66 30.77 2.90
C PHE A 152 9.19 32.14 2.46
N THR A 153 8.71 33.19 3.10
CA THR A 153 9.21 34.55 2.87
C THR A 153 10.42 34.83 3.75
N GLY A 154 11.51 35.27 3.14
CA GLY A 154 12.78 35.47 3.84
C GLY A 154 13.59 34.18 4.01
N TYR A 155 14.70 34.27 4.75
CA TYR A 155 15.60 33.13 5.02
C TYR A 155 16.25 32.51 3.76
N GLU A 156 16.44 33.28 2.68
CA GLU A 156 16.97 32.78 1.39
C GLU A 156 18.31 32.07 1.54
N ARG A 157 19.19 32.59 2.40
CA ARG A 157 20.51 32.00 2.67
C ARG A 157 20.34 30.62 3.34
N GLN A 158 19.48 30.51 4.36
CA GLN A 158 19.25 29.27 5.09
C GLN A 158 18.57 28.23 4.20
N ARG A 159 17.58 28.65 3.41
CA ARG A 159 16.92 27.78 2.41
C ARG A 159 17.96 27.22 1.44
N SER A 160 18.79 28.07 0.84
CA SER A 160 19.83 27.65 -0.09
C SER A 160 20.82 26.68 0.56
N GLN A 161 21.20 26.90 1.82
CA GLN A 161 22.06 25.98 2.56
C GLN A 161 21.40 24.61 2.74
N VAL A 162 20.15 24.57 3.20
CA VAL A 162 19.40 23.30 3.41
C VAL A 162 19.28 22.55 2.08
N VAL A 163 18.85 23.22 1.02
CA VAL A 163 18.68 22.59 -0.31
C VAL A 163 20.02 22.05 -0.82
N ASN A 164 21.10 22.84 -0.76
CA ASN A 164 22.40 22.43 -1.24
C ASN A 164 22.96 21.24 -0.45
N ASN A 165 22.82 21.24 0.88
CA ASN A 165 23.25 20.12 1.71
C ASN A 165 22.44 18.85 1.39
N THR A 166 21.13 18.97 1.22
CA THR A 166 20.27 17.85 0.84
C THR A 166 20.65 17.28 -0.52
N LEU A 167 20.88 18.14 -1.52
CA LEU A 167 21.31 17.71 -2.85
C LEU A 167 22.70 17.05 -2.81
N SER A 168 23.63 17.58 -2.03
CA SER A 168 24.96 16.98 -1.85
C SER A 168 24.85 15.58 -1.22
N PHE A 169 24.02 15.43 -0.20
CA PHE A 169 23.77 14.14 0.45
C PHE A 169 23.18 13.12 -0.54
N ILE A 170 22.14 13.49 -1.31
CA ILE A 170 21.51 12.62 -2.31
C ILE A 170 22.51 12.20 -3.40
N GLN A 171 23.47 13.08 -3.75
CA GLN A 171 24.54 12.80 -4.71
C GLN A 171 25.72 12.00 -4.11
N GLY A 172 25.65 11.62 -2.85
CA GLY A 172 26.73 10.90 -2.16
C GLY A 172 27.99 11.73 -1.92
N LYS A 173 27.88 13.06 -1.96
CA LYS A 173 28.99 13.97 -1.63
C LYS A 173 29.04 14.20 -0.13
N SER A 174 30.25 14.36 0.42
CA SER A 174 30.39 14.77 1.83
C SER A 174 29.80 16.18 2.01
N CYS A 175 28.97 16.32 3.04
CA CYS A 175 28.42 17.62 3.47
C CYS A 175 29.40 18.35 4.37
#